data_38b695f9ef1ba9ed9533c4230c40257b
#
_entry.id   38b695f9ef1ba9ed9533c4230c40257b
#
_cell.length_a   1.000
_cell.length_b   1.000
_cell.length_c   1.000
_cell.angle_alpha   90.00
_cell.angle_beta   90.00
_cell.angle_gamma   90.00
#
_symmetry.space_group_name_H-M   'P 1'
#
loop_
_entity.id
_entity.type
_entity.pdbx_description
1 polymer ?
#
loop_
_entity_poly.entity_id
_entity_poly.type
_entity_poly.pdbx_seq_one_letter_code
_entity_poly.pdbx_strand_id
1 'polypeptide(L)'
;MKLVLSEEQEYLRETASNFAKEKTPVSHLRSLRDSEDTNCWDKKIWDEMVSLGWSGILIPEQFGGSDFGLTGISVILQELGRTLSPSPLFATSVLGVTAINQLGNEDQKKDFLGKIAKGEITCCLAVDEGTHHNLSNVELSAKKTKDGWILNGSKVFIIDGASADVAIIIARTSGIKGDLQGLTAFITDTKAKGISIKKVPTADSRNYANFEIKDLNLTSDDLLGNVDDASDSIPVSYTHLTLPTSND
;
A
#
# COMPACT_ATOMS: atom_id res chain seq x y z
N MET A 1 -22.68 -20.02 0.08
CA MET A 1 -23.30 -18.84 -0.55
C MET A 1 -22.66 -18.65 -1.92
N LYS A 2 -23.39 -18.68 -3.04
CA LYS A 2 -22.80 -18.30 -4.33
C LYS A 2 -22.61 -16.80 -4.33
N LEU A 3 -21.38 -16.33 -4.40
CA LEU A 3 -21.08 -14.92 -4.67
C LEU A 3 -21.56 -14.64 -6.11
N VAL A 4 -22.75 -14.07 -6.22
CA VAL A 4 -23.26 -13.58 -7.50
C VAL A 4 -22.84 -12.12 -7.58
N LEU A 5 -22.04 -11.79 -8.57
CA LEU A 5 -21.64 -10.42 -8.85
C LEU A 5 -22.88 -9.62 -9.33
N SER A 6 -22.93 -8.32 -9.00
CA SER A 6 -23.89 -7.40 -9.63
C SER A 6 -23.56 -7.17 -11.11
N GLU A 7 -24.48 -6.60 -11.87
CA GLU A 7 -24.24 -6.24 -13.28
C GLU A 7 -23.03 -5.30 -13.42
N GLU A 8 -22.90 -4.34 -12.51
CA GLU A 8 -21.79 -3.39 -12.49
C GLU A 8 -20.44 -4.09 -12.17
N GLN A 9 -20.45 -5.07 -11.26
CA GLN A 9 -19.26 -5.86 -10.93
C GLN A 9 -18.87 -6.79 -12.08
N GLU A 10 -19.85 -7.35 -12.81
CA GLU A 10 -19.60 -8.13 -14.01
C GLU A 10 -19.00 -7.27 -15.13
N TYR A 11 -19.53 -6.07 -15.35
CA TYR A 11 -18.96 -5.12 -16.30
C TYR A 11 -17.53 -4.73 -15.95
N LEU A 12 -17.28 -4.48 -14.66
CA LEU A 12 -15.93 -4.18 -14.15
C LEU A 12 -14.97 -5.35 -14.40
N ARG A 13 -15.44 -6.60 -14.18
CA ARG A 13 -14.66 -7.83 -14.46
C ARG A 13 -14.31 -7.94 -15.94
N GLU A 14 -15.28 -7.71 -16.82
CA GLU A 14 -15.06 -7.78 -18.27
C GLU A 14 -14.04 -6.71 -18.70
N THR A 15 -14.19 -5.48 -18.20
CA THR A 15 -13.26 -4.38 -18.46
C THR A 15 -11.85 -4.73 -17.99
N ALA A 16 -11.69 -5.26 -16.78
CA ALA A 16 -10.39 -5.67 -16.24
C ALA A 16 -9.79 -6.85 -17.02
N SER A 17 -10.61 -7.80 -17.44
CA SER A 17 -10.17 -8.95 -18.25
C SER A 17 -9.64 -8.51 -19.62
N ASN A 18 -10.35 -7.62 -20.30
CA ASN A 18 -9.93 -7.10 -21.58
C ASN A 18 -8.65 -6.26 -21.44
N PHE A 19 -8.61 -5.37 -20.47
CA PHE A 19 -7.40 -4.60 -20.15
C PHE A 19 -6.19 -5.51 -19.90
N ALA A 20 -6.33 -6.52 -19.05
CA ALA A 20 -5.25 -7.44 -18.72
C ALA A 20 -4.70 -8.16 -19.94
N LYS A 21 -5.59 -8.66 -20.81
CA LYS A 21 -5.20 -9.38 -22.04
C LYS A 21 -4.51 -8.48 -23.06
N GLU A 22 -5.04 -7.28 -23.26
CA GLU A 22 -4.59 -6.37 -24.31
C GLU A 22 -3.38 -5.54 -23.91
N LYS A 23 -3.38 -5.03 -22.68
CA LYS A 23 -2.38 -4.07 -22.21
C LYS A 23 -1.24 -4.69 -21.42
N THR A 24 -1.54 -5.74 -20.64
CA THR A 24 -0.56 -6.37 -19.74
C THR A 24 -0.50 -7.89 -19.91
N PRO A 25 -0.31 -8.41 -21.14
CA PRO A 25 -0.06 -9.85 -21.31
C PRO A 25 1.22 -10.24 -20.56
N VAL A 26 1.41 -11.55 -20.29
CA VAL A 26 2.61 -12.04 -19.56
C VAL A 26 3.93 -11.60 -20.21
N SER A 27 3.94 -11.39 -21.53
CA SER A 27 5.10 -10.83 -22.24
C SER A 27 5.48 -9.42 -21.76
N HIS A 28 4.51 -8.63 -21.29
CA HIS A 28 4.76 -7.29 -20.71
C HIS A 28 5.57 -7.39 -19.42
N LEU A 29 5.18 -8.29 -18.48
CA LEU A 29 5.98 -8.54 -17.28
C LEU A 29 7.41 -8.97 -17.62
N ARG A 30 7.57 -9.88 -18.62
CA ARG A 30 8.89 -10.34 -19.05
C ARG A 30 9.74 -9.20 -19.61
N SER A 31 9.15 -8.31 -20.41
CA SER A 31 9.88 -7.14 -20.94
C SER A 31 10.32 -6.17 -19.85
N LEU A 32 9.50 -5.94 -18.83
CA LEU A 32 9.88 -5.12 -17.67
C LEU A 32 11.00 -5.75 -16.85
N ARG A 33 10.92 -7.05 -16.58
CA ARG A 33 11.97 -7.79 -15.89
C ARG A 33 13.31 -7.71 -16.64
N ASP A 34 13.27 -7.90 -17.95
CA ASP A 34 14.46 -7.98 -18.79
C ASP A 34 15.05 -6.57 -19.11
N SER A 35 14.26 -5.50 -18.94
CA SER A 35 14.70 -4.12 -19.12
C SER A 35 15.49 -3.55 -17.93
N GLU A 36 15.62 -4.29 -16.84
CA GLU A 36 16.24 -3.82 -15.59
C GLU A 36 15.57 -2.55 -15.00
N ASP A 37 14.31 -2.27 -15.37
CA ASP A 37 13.55 -1.16 -14.82
C ASP A 37 13.39 -1.32 -13.30
N THR A 38 13.80 -0.29 -12.58
CA THR A 38 13.73 -0.28 -11.12
C THR A 38 12.30 -0.27 -10.60
N ASN A 39 11.37 0.31 -11.36
CA ASN A 39 9.96 0.43 -10.95
C ASN A 39 9.21 -0.90 -11.04
N CYS A 40 9.60 -1.79 -11.97
CA CYS A 40 8.92 -3.06 -12.25
C CYS A 40 7.45 -2.90 -12.67
N TRP A 41 7.04 -1.73 -13.11
CA TRP A 41 5.73 -1.43 -13.69
C TRP A 41 5.83 -0.24 -14.65
N ASP A 42 4.88 -0.17 -15.59
CA ASP A 42 4.87 0.85 -16.64
C ASP A 42 3.94 2.01 -16.24
N LYS A 43 4.50 3.24 -16.27
CA LYS A 43 3.72 4.43 -15.93
C LYS A 43 2.52 4.65 -16.85
N LYS A 44 2.63 4.33 -18.15
CA LYS A 44 1.51 4.50 -19.08
C LYS A 44 0.35 3.54 -18.72
N ILE A 45 0.70 2.32 -18.35
CA ILE A 45 -0.28 1.32 -17.90
C ILE A 45 -0.94 1.77 -16.60
N TRP A 46 -0.14 2.33 -15.67
CA TRP A 46 -0.68 2.92 -14.45
C TRP A 46 -1.64 4.09 -14.73
N ASP A 47 -1.24 5.02 -15.62
CA ASP A 47 -2.08 6.16 -16.00
C ASP A 47 -3.41 5.70 -16.66
N GLU A 48 -3.40 4.61 -17.44
CA GLU A 48 -4.63 4.00 -17.96
C GLU A 48 -5.49 3.39 -16.84
N MET A 49 -4.92 2.70 -15.85
CA MET A 49 -5.64 2.20 -14.67
C MET A 49 -6.27 3.34 -13.86
N VAL A 50 -5.55 4.45 -13.70
CA VAL A 50 -6.05 5.67 -13.05
C VAL A 50 -7.23 6.25 -13.83
N SER A 51 -7.13 6.34 -15.16
CA SER A 51 -8.21 6.84 -16.01
C SER A 51 -9.49 5.99 -15.95
N LEU A 52 -9.35 4.71 -15.65
CA LEU A 52 -10.46 3.77 -15.39
C LEU A 52 -11.02 3.88 -13.96
N GLY A 53 -10.45 4.76 -13.11
CA GLY A 53 -10.87 4.98 -11.74
C GLY A 53 -10.39 3.91 -10.74
N TRP A 54 -9.49 3.00 -11.16
CA TRP A 54 -9.07 1.88 -10.31
C TRP A 54 -8.21 2.31 -9.13
N SER A 55 -7.42 3.38 -9.28
CA SER A 55 -6.63 3.96 -8.18
C SER A 55 -7.51 4.43 -7.02
N GLY A 56 -8.69 4.97 -7.33
CA GLY A 56 -9.65 5.53 -6.37
C GLY A 56 -10.81 4.61 -6.00
N ILE A 57 -10.78 3.34 -6.37
CA ILE A 57 -11.95 2.44 -6.24
C ILE A 57 -12.41 2.22 -4.79
N LEU A 58 -11.50 2.30 -3.81
CA LEU A 58 -11.79 2.20 -2.37
C LEU A 58 -11.83 3.56 -1.68
N ILE A 59 -11.61 4.65 -2.42
CA ILE A 59 -11.60 6.00 -1.87
C ILE A 59 -13.05 6.52 -1.83
N PRO A 60 -13.51 7.10 -0.70
CA PRO A 60 -14.82 7.74 -0.62
C PRO A 60 -14.99 8.84 -1.67
N GLU A 61 -16.22 9.00 -2.18
CA GLU A 61 -16.55 9.98 -3.23
C GLU A 61 -16.15 11.41 -2.85
N GLN A 62 -16.30 11.77 -1.57
CA GLN A 62 -15.91 13.10 -1.07
C GLN A 62 -14.42 13.42 -1.22
N PHE A 63 -13.57 12.41 -1.40
CA PHE A 63 -12.13 12.54 -1.65
C PHE A 63 -11.75 12.22 -3.11
N GLY A 64 -12.72 12.11 -4.00
CA GLY A 64 -12.51 11.91 -5.43
C GLY A 64 -12.42 10.46 -5.90
N GLY A 65 -12.79 9.50 -5.06
CA GLY A 65 -12.90 8.09 -5.42
C GLY A 65 -14.31 7.69 -5.86
N SER A 66 -14.55 6.38 -5.99
CA SER A 66 -15.85 5.81 -6.37
C SER A 66 -16.54 5.00 -5.28
N ASP A 67 -15.85 4.72 -4.17
CA ASP A 67 -16.33 3.90 -3.05
C ASP A 67 -17.00 2.58 -3.48
N PHE A 68 -16.47 1.96 -4.52
CA PHE A 68 -17.08 0.77 -5.14
C PHE A 68 -16.92 -0.48 -4.26
N GLY A 69 -16.07 -0.41 -3.25
CA GLY A 69 -15.89 -1.42 -2.22
C GLY A 69 -14.94 -2.56 -2.61
N LEU A 70 -14.72 -3.43 -1.62
CA LEU A 70 -13.71 -4.50 -1.71
C LEU A 70 -14.00 -5.53 -2.79
N THR A 71 -15.27 -5.83 -3.08
CA THR A 71 -15.63 -6.76 -4.16
C THR A 71 -15.14 -6.24 -5.51
N GLY A 72 -15.27 -4.93 -5.76
CA GLY A 72 -14.82 -4.32 -7.01
C GLY A 72 -13.32 -4.44 -7.22
N ILE A 73 -12.52 -4.04 -6.23
CA ILE A 73 -11.06 -4.17 -6.34
C ILE A 73 -10.61 -5.63 -6.43
N SER A 74 -11.29 -6.56 -5.73
CA SER A 74 -10.98 -8.00 -5.79
C SER A 74 -11.18 -8.55 -7.19
N VAL A 75 -12.25 -8.15 -7.88
CA VAL A 75 -12.53 -8.54 -9.27
C VAL A 75 -11.43 -8.05 -10.21
N ILE A 76 -10.99 -6.80 -10.07
CA ILE A 76 -9.89 -6.24 -10.87
C ILE A 76 -8.60 -7.03 -10.62
N LEU A 77 -8.22 -7.19 -9.36
CA LEU A 77 -6.97 -7.90 -8.99
C LEU A 77 -6.97 -9.36 -9.46
N GLN A 78 -8.14 -10.03 -9.44
CA GLN A 78 -8.27 -11.38 -9.96
C GLN A 78 -7.96 -11.44 -11.46
N GLU A 79 -8.48 -10.53 -12.27
CA GLU A 79 -8.24 -10.51 -13.71
C GLU A 79 -6.80 -10.08 -14.05
N LEU A 80 -6.26 -9.07 -13.35
CA LEU A 80 -4.84 -8.68 -13.47
C LEU A 80 -3.89 -9.82 -13.07
N GLY A 81 -4.26 -10.63 -12.09
CA GLY A 81 -3.51 -11.80 -11.65
C GLY A 81 -3.39 -12.88 -12.72
N ARG A 82 -4.38 -13.03 -13.61
CA ARG A 82 -4.35 -14.02 -14.72
C ARG A 82 -3.21 -13.77 -15.70
N THR A 83 -2.80 -12.53 -15.86
CA THR A 83 -1.70 -12.13 -16.75
C THR A 83 -0.44 -11.72 -15.99
N LEU A 84 -0.43 -11.85 -14.66
CA LEU A 84 0.65 -11.40 -13.78
C LEU A 84 0.95 -9.90 -13.95
N SER A 85 -0.07 -9.11 -14.20
CA SER A 85 0.04 -7.69 -14.52
C SER A 85 0.75 -6.91 -13.41
N PRO A 86 1.92 -6.29 -13.69
CA PRO A 86 2.62 -5.51 -12.69
C PRO A 86 2.03 -4.12 -12.58
N SER A 87 1.73 -3.69 -11.37
CA SER A 87 1.22 -2.34 -11.10
C SER A 87 1.31 -2.03 -9.61
N PRO A 88 1.35 -0.74 -9.20
CA PRO A 88 1.31 -0.34 -7.80
C PRO A 88 -0.11 -0.38 -7.21
N LEU A 89 -1.09 -0.93 -7.93
CA LEU A 89 -2.51 -0.89 -7.57
C LEU A 89 -2.77 -1.51 -6.19
N PHE A 90 -2.13 -2.64 -5.89
CA PHE A 90 -2.35 -3.33 -4.63
C PHE A 90 -1.81 -2.54 -3.43
N ALA A 91 -0.54 -2.14 -3.47
CA ALA A 91 0.07 -1.40 -2.36
C ALA A 91 -0.59 -0.03 -2.17
N THR A 92 -0.88 0.68 -3.27
CA THR A 92 -1.44 2.03 -3.23
C THR A 92 -2.93 2.01 -2.90
N SER A 93 -3.73 1.33 -3.73
CA SER A 93 -5.20 1.46 -3.68
C SER A 93 -5.86 0.51 -2.67
N VAL A 94 -5.15 -0.52 -2.21
CA VAL A 94 -5.67 -1.38 -1.13
C VAL A 94 -4.97 -1.05 0.18
N LEU A 95 -3.67 -1.30 0.31
CA LEU A 95 -2.98 -1.14 1.59
C LEU A 95 -2.91 0.32 2.04
N GLY A 96 -2.43 1.21 1.16
CA GLY A 96 -2.26 2.64 1.44
C GLY A 96 -3.58 3.34 1.69
N VAL A 97 -4.54 3.19 0.76
CA VAL A 97 -5.87 3.80 0.89
C VAL A 97 -6.58 3.33 2.16
N THR A 98 -6.54 2.02 2.47
CA THR A 98 -7.19 1.52 3.68
C THR A 98 -6.55 2.09 4.94
N ALA A 99 -5.21 2.13 5.02
CA ALA A 99 -4.52 2.69 6.18
C ALA A 99 -4.83 4.19 6.35
N ILE A 100 -4.83 4.98 5.27
CA ILE A 100 -5.16 6.41 5.32
C ILE A 100 -6.62 6.62 5.71
N ASN A 101 -7.55 5.83 5.17
CA ASN A 101 -8.98 5.92 5.52
C ASN A 101 -9.22 5.62 7.00
N GLN A 102 -8.52 4.65 7.57
CA GLN A 102 -8.71 4.23 8.97
C GLN A 102 -8.06 5.19 9.96
N LEU A 103 -6.85 5.65 9.67
CA LEU A 103 -6.02 6.39 10.61
C LEU A 103 -6.01 7.90 10.35
N GLY A 104 -6.06 8.33 9.08
CA GLY A 104 -5.87 9.72 8.71
C GLY A 104 -6.96 10.64 9.26
N ASN A 105 -6.57 11.86 9.65
CA ASN A 105 -7.51 12.94 9.89
C ASN A 105 -8.08 13.46 8.54
N GLU A 106 -9.09 14.33 8.61
CA GLU A 106 -9.79 14.80 7.40
C GLU A 106 -8.88 15.54 6.41
N ASP A 107 -7.90 16.32 6.91
CA ASP A 107 -6.96 17.03 6.05
C ASP A 107 -5.99 16.05 5.36
N GLN A 108 -5.48 15.06 6.08
CA GLN A 108 -4.65 14.00 5.53
C GLN A 108 -5.41 13.15 4.51
N LYS A 109 -6.65 12.76 4.80
CA LYS A 109 -7.51 12.05 3.86
C LYS A 109 -7.71 12.86 2.58
N LYS A 110 -8.08 14.14 2.72
CA LYS A 110 -8.29 15.01 1.58
C LYS A 110 -7.05 15.17 0.72
N ASP A 111 -5.88 15.31 1.33
CA ASP A 111 -4.63 15.49 0.60
C ASP A 111 -4.16 14.17 -0.04
N PHE A 112 -3.93 13.13 0.75
CA PHE A 112 -3.35 11.89 0.24
C PHE A 112 -4.32 11.09 -0.64
N LEU A 113 -5.59 10.90 -0.21
CA LEU A 113 -6.54 10.14 -1.01
C LEU A 113 -6.89 10.87 -2.31
N GLY A 114 -7.00 12.20 -2.26
CA GLY A 114 -7.23 13.00 -3.47
C GLY A 114 -6.10 12.89 -4.49
N LYS A 115 -4.85 12.85 -4.05
CA LYS A 115 -3.68 12.64 -4.92
C LYS A 115 -3.61 11.21 -5.45
N ILE A 116 -3.92 10.21 -4.62
CA ILE A 116 -3.97 8.79 -5.04
C ILE A 116 -5.07 8.59 -6.10
N ALA A 117 -6.27 9.14 -5.87
CA ALA A 117 -7.37 9.02 -6.83
C ALA A 117 -7.00 9.55 -8.22
N LYS A 118 -6.20 10.63 -8.28
CA LYS A 118 -5.70 11.23 -9.52
C LYS A 118 -4.43 10.55 -10.07
N GLY A 119 -3.86 9.56 -9.36
CA GLY A 119 -2.61 8.92 -9.75
C GLY A 119 -1.37 9.83 -9.64
N GLU A 120 -1.47 10.92 -8.89
CA GLU A 120 -0.37 11.87 -8.66
C GLU A 120 0.72 11.28 -7.75
N ILE A 121 0.34 10.38 -6.84
CA ILE A 121 1.25 9.67 -5.94
C ILE A 121 0.88 8.19 -5.84
N THR A 122 1.90 7.37 -5.59
CA THR A 122 1.79 5.98 -5.19
C THR A 122 2.20 5.81 -3.72
N CYS A 123 1.63 4.81 -3.04
CA CYS A 123 1.84 4.60 -1.62
C CYS A 123 2.25 3.16 -1.32
N CYS A 124 3.15 2.97 -0.36
CA CYS A 124 3.46 1.66 0.20
C CYS A 124 3.24 1.62 1.72
N LEU A 125 3.03 0.42 2.26
CA LEU A 125 2.86 0.18 3.69
C LEU A 125 4.03 -0.65 4.23
N ALA A 126 4.84 -0.05 5.11
CA ALA A 126 6.06 -0.61 5.67
C ALA A 126 5.81 -1.09 7.12
N VAL A 127 5.56 -2.39 7.29
CA VAL A 127 5.22 -3.02 8.57
C VAL A 127 6.32 -3.96 9.04
N ASP A 128 6.69 -4.93 8.21
CA ASP A 128 7.49 -6.08 8.63
C ASP A 128 8.97 -5.75 8.80
N GLU A 129 9.59 -6.44 9.78
CA GLU A 129 11.02 -6.33 10.13
C GLU A 129 11.72 -7.68 10.10
N GLY A 130 10.99 -8.76 9.88
CA GLY A 130 11.49 -10.13 9.87
C GLY A 130 10.98 -10.93 8.68
N THR A 131 11.28 -12.23 8.69
CA THR A 131 10.90 -13.16 7.60
C THR A 131 9.42 -13.54 7.59
N HIS A 132 8.71 -13.27 8.67
CA HIS A 132 7.28 -13.58 8.80
C HIS A 132 6.52 -12.32 9.20
N HIS A 133 5.35 -12.14 8.60
CA HIS A 133 4.44 -11.06 8.97
C HIS A 133 4.01 -11.22 10.43
N ASN A 134 4.36 -10.24 11.26
CA ASN A 134 3.94 -10.20 12.66
C ASN A 134 4.05 -8.77 13.20
N LEU A 135 2.91 -8.14 13.38
CA LEU A 135 2.81 -6.77 13.88
C LEU A 135 3.45 -6.58 15.26
N SER A 136 3.37 -7.60 16.15
CA SER A 136 3.99 -7.52 17.47
C SER A 136 5.52 -7.47 17.44
N ASN A 137 6.14 -7.91 16.33
CA ASN A 137 7.60 -7.90 16.17
C ASN A 137 8.20 -6.55 15.76
N VAL A 138 7.38 -5.52 15.59
CA VAL A 138 7.87 -4.18 15.25
C VAL A 138 8.74 -3.61 16.37
N GLU A 139 10.00 -3.30 16.01
CA GLU A 139 11.03 -2.71 16.88
C GLU A 139 11.54 -1.37 16.36
N LEU A 140 11.27 -1.02 15.08
CA LEU A 140 11.62 0.29 14.53
C LEU A 140 11.14 1.37 15.49
N SER A 141 12.09 2.08 16.10
CA SER A 141 11.80 3.01 17.17
C SER A 141 11.38 4.37 16.65
N ALA A 142 10.35 4.97 17.23
CA ALA A 142 9.99 6.35 17.05
C ALA A 142 10.11 7.09 18.40
N LYS A 143 11.10 7.96 18.52
CA LYS A 143 11.35 8.75 19.73
C LYS A 143 10.78 10.14 19.58
N LYS A 144 9.92 10.55 20.51
CA LYS A 144 9.36 11.90 20.55
C LYS A 144 10.45 12.93 20.82
N THR A 145 10.43 14.01 20.07
CA THR A 145 11.27 15.19 20.24
C THR A 145 10.41 16.41 20.60
N LYS A 146 11.02 17.59 20.74
CA LYS A 146 10.26 18.83 20.95
C LYS A 146 9.37 19.18 19.76
N ASP A 147 9.86 18.91 18.53
CA ASP A 147 9.25 19.39 17.29
C ASP A 147 8.66 18.26 16.42
N GLY A 148 8.62 17.03 16.96
CA GLY A 148 8.10 15.86 16.22
C GLY A 148 8.68 14.53 16.69
N TRP A 149 9.23 13.75 15.76
CA TRP A 149 9.70 12.39 16.01
C TRP A 149 11.00 12.09 15.27
N ILE A 150 11.82 11.22 15.84
CA ILE A 150 13.00 10.64 15.16
C ILE A 150 12.81 9.14 15.07
N LEU A 151 12.82 8.61 13.86
CA LEU A 151 12.67 7.17 13.57
C LEU A 151 14.02 6.55 13.26
N ASN A 152 14.25 5.34 13.83
CA ASN A 152 15.43 4.53 13.58
C ASN A 152 15.08 3.04 13.55
N GLY A 153 15.59 2.29 12.55
CA GLY A 153 15.39 0.85 12.38
C GLY A 153 15.35 0.45 10.92
N SER A 154 14.70 -0.67 10.63
CA SER A 154 14.56 -1.16 9.25
C SER A 154 13.20 -1.80 9.00
N LYS A 155 12.80 -1.82 7.75
CA LYS A 155 11.61 -2.52 7.27
C LYS A 155 11.97 -3.42 6.09
N VAL A 156 11.33 -4.57 5.99
CA VAL A 156 11.66 -5.57 4.96
C VAL A 156 10.42 -5.95 4.16
N PHE A 157 10.65 -6.44 2.94
CA PHE A 157 9.61 -6.96 2.05
C PHE A 157 8.41 -6.01 1.83
N ILE A 158 8.72 -4.71 1.70
CA ILE A 158 7.69 -3.69 1.44
C ILE A 158 7.22 -3.83 0.00
N ILE A 159 5.94 -4.14 -0.17
CA ILE A 159 5.31 -4.28 -1.49
C ILE A 159 5.30 -2.91 -2.18
N ASP A 160 5.79 -2.87 -3.43
CA ASP A 160 5.96 -1.68 -4.26
C ASP A 160 6.86 -0.59 -3.63
N GLY A 161 7.60 -0.92 -2.57
CA GLY A 161 8.42 0.02 -1.82
C GLY A 161 9.60 0.61 -2.59
N ALA A 162 10.07 -0.04 -3.67
CA ALA A 162 11.21 0.49 -4.44
C ALA A 162 10.82 1.69 -5.32
N SER A 163 9.54 1.92 -5.58
CA SER A 163 9.05 2.98 -6.47
C SER A 163 7.90 3.81 -5.91
N ALA A 164 7.45 3.56 -4.69
CA ALA A 164 6.40 4.34 -4.06
C ALA A 164 6.88 5.78 -3.80
N ASP A 165 5.98 6.75 -3.97
CA ASP A 165 6.26 8.16 -3.68
C ASP A 165 6.18 8.43 -2.17
N VAL A 166 5.20 7.83 -1.49
CA VAL A 166 5.03 7.96 -0.04
C VAL A 166 5.00 6.59 0.63
N ALA A 167 5.47 6.54 1.88
CA ALA A 167 5.45 5.36 2.71
C ALA A 167 4.67 5.61 4.00
N ILE A 168 3.79 4.66 4.34
CA ILE A 168 3.22 4.55 5.68
C ILE A 168 4.13 3.61 6.46
N ILE A 169 4.76 4.11 7.52
CA ILE A 169 5.74 3.39 8.32
C ILE A 169 5.15 3.12 9.70
N ILE A 170 5.07 1.85 10.09
CA ILE A 170 4.66 1.47 11.44
C ILE A 170 5.88 1.41 12.33
N ALA A 171 5.86 2.20 13.41
CA ALA A 171 6.96 2.33 14.35
C ALA A 171 6.49 2.12 15.79
N ARG A 172 7.41 1.76 16.65
CA ARG A 172 7.15 1.61 18.08
C ARG A 172 7.45 2.91 18.82
N THR A 173 6.44 3.46 19.45
CA THR A 173 6.48 4.68 20.26
C THR A 173 6.50 4.38 21.75
N SER A 174 5.97 3.22 22.17
CA SER A 174 5.99 2.75 23.56
C SER A 174 5.97 1.22 23.65
N GLY A 175 6.09 0.66 24.86
CA GLY A 175 6.12 -0.79 25.08
C GLY A 175 7.41 -1.45 24.56
N ILE A 176 7.38 -2.76 24.40
CA ILE A 176 8.51 -3.59 23.95
C ILE A 176 8.09 -4.49 22.79
N LYS A 177 9.06 -5.10 22.12
CA LYS A 177 8.82 -6.16 21.14
C LYS A 177 8.00 -7.29 21.77
N GLY A 178 6.98 -7.75 21.05
CA GLY A 178 5.99 -8.72 21.52
C GLY A 178 4.65 -8.09 21.89
N ASP A 179 4.62 -6.80 22.20
CA ASP A 179 3.40 -6.08 22.48
C ASP A 179 2.73 -5.63 21.18
N LEU A 180 1.41 -5.78 21.09
CA LEU A 180 0.62 -5.17 20.02
C LEU A 180 0.36 -3.68 20.28
N GLN A 181 0.33 -3.27 21.54
CA GLN A 181 0.18 -1.86 21.91
C GLN A 181 1.48 -1.09 21.69
N GLY A 182 1.40 0.23 21.62
CA GLY A 182 2.54 1.11 21.46
C GLY A 182 3.05 1.24 20.02
N LEU A 183 2.22 0.90 19.05
CA LEU A 183 2.51 1.06 17.63
C LEU A 183 1.84 2.32 17.08
N THR A 184 2.58 3.07 16.29
CA THR A 184 2.15 4.33 15.69
C THR A 184 2.45 4.31 14.19
N ALA A 185 1.54 4.85 13.39
CA ALA A 185 1.72 5.01 11.96
C ALA A 185 2.24 6.42 11.65
N PHE A 186 3.20 6.49 10.74
CA PHE A 186 3.72 7.74 10.17
C PHE A 186 3.63 7.67 8.65
N ILE A 187 3.33 8.80 8.00
CA ILE A 187 3.31 8.92 6.56
C ILE A 187 4.37 9.94 6.11
N THR A 188 5.20 9.58 5.13
CA THR A 188 6.29 10.45 4.68
C THR A 188 6.68 10.16 3.24
N ASP A 189 7.34 11.12 2.58
CA ASP A 189 7.97 10.93 1.28
C ASP A 189 9.08 9.87 1.38
N THR A 190 9.11 8.93 0.45
CA THR A 190 10.14 7.88 0.42
C THR A 190 11.55 8.42 0.14
N LYS A 191 11.64 9.64 -0.42
CA LYS A 191 12.91 10.36 -0.66
C LYS A 191 13.35 11.21 0.52
N ALA A 192 12.62 11.15 1.66
CA ALA A 192 12.98 11.90 2.86
C ALA A 192 14.38 11.53 3.34
N LYS A 193 15.12 12.54 3.81
CA LYS A 193 16.45 12.32 4.37
C LYS A 193 16.37 11.40 5.58
N GLY A 194 17.11 10.30 5.53
CA GLY A 194 17.12 9.27 6.57
C GLY A 194 16.48 7.96 6.11
N ILE A 195 15.90 7.89 4.91
CA ILE A 195 15.44 6.64 4.29
C ILE A 195 16.42 6.21 3.21
N SER A 196 16.88 4.97 3.29
CA SER A 196 17.65 4.29 2.25
C SER A 196 16.87 3.08 1.76
N ILE A 197 16.60 3.04 0.46
CA ILE A 197 15.76 2.02 -0.17
C ILE A 197 16.65 1.02 -0.91
N LYS A 198 16.47 -0.26 -0.62
CA LYS A 198 17.13 -1.35 -1.32
C LYS A 198 16.09 -2.28 -1.94
N LYS A 199 16.04 -2.33 -3.28
CA LYS A 199 15.20 -3.28 -4.00
C LYS A 199 15.56 -4.72 -3.66
N VAL A 200 14.55 -5.56 -3.47
CA VAL A 200 14.70 -6.99 -3.21
C VAL A 200 14.32 -7.76 -4.46
N PRO A 201 15.26 -8.48 -5.10
CA PRO A 201 14.91 -9.33 -6.22
C PRO A 201 14.10 -10.54 -5.73
N THR A 202 12.96 -10.77 -6.36
CA THR A 202 12.07 -11.89 -6.05
C THR A 202 11.84 -12.77 -7.29
N ALA A 203 11.47 -14.03 -7.08
CA ALA A 203 11.25 -14.98 -8.17
C ALA A 203 10.07 -14.57 -9.09
N ASP A 204 9.10 -13.86 -8.55
CA ASP A 204 7.94 -13.33 -9.28
C ASP A 204 8.23 -11.99 -9.98
N SER A 205 9.45 -11.48 -9.87
CA SER A 205 9.90 -10.21 -10.46
C SER A 205 9.07 -8.98 -10.04
N ARG A 206 8.41 -9.06 -8.88
CA ARG A 206 7.64 -7.95 -8.33
C ARG A 206 8.54 -6.91 -7.66
N ASN A 207 7.98 -5.72 -7.49
CA ASN A 207 8.64 -4.60 -6.81
C ASN A 207 8.52 -4.76 -5.30
N TYR A 208 9.59 -5.30 -4.68
CA TYR A 208 9.75 -5.30 -3.23
C TYR A 208 10.97 -4.50 -2.82
N ALA A 209 10.93 -3.91 -1.65
CA ALA A 209 12.08 -3.20 -1.09
C ALA A 209 12.26 -3.45 0.41
N ASN A 210 13.50 -3.25 0.85
CA ASN A 210 13.83 -3.05 2.26
C ASN A 210 14.17 -1.58 2.48
N PHE A 211 13.75 -1.02 3.60
CA PHE A 211 14.08 0.33 4.03
C PHE A 211 15.02 0.26 5.23
N GLU A 212 16.14 0.95 5.13
CA GLU A 212 17.00 1.32 6.26
C GLU A 212 16.65 2.74 6.66
N ILE A 213 16.25 2.93 7.91
CA ILE A 213 15.79 4.21 8.43
C ILE A 213 16.74 4.65 9.54
N LYS A 214 17.42 5.78 9.28
CA LYS A 214 18.41 6.34 10.20
C LYS A 214 18.17 7.84 10.39
N ASP A 215 17.89 8.20 11.63
CA ASP A 215 17.65 9.59 12.06
C ASP A 215 16.63 10.31 11.16
N LEU A 216 15.57 9.59 10.75
CA LEU A 216 14.47 10.15 9.99
C LEU A 216 13.68 11.09 10.88
N ASN A 217 13.76 12.38 10.57
CA ASN A 217 13.05 13.43 11.32
C ASN A 217 11.68 13.66 10.70
N LEU A 218 10.65 13.46 11.48
CA LEU A 218 9.25 13.66 11.12
C LEU A 218 8.63 14.71 12.06
N THR A 219 7.69 15.46 11.51
CA THR A 219 6.89 16.45 12.26
C THR A 219 5.64 15.81 12.86
N SER A 220 4.84 16.58 13.58
CA SER A 220 3.52 16.11 14.02
C SER A 220 2.55 15.91 12.86
N ASP A 221 2.76 16.58 11.73
CA ASP A 221 1.89 16.45 10.55
C ASP A 221 2.11 15.13 9.80
N ASP A 222 3.28 14.52 10.00
CA ASP A 222 3.60 13.19 9.46
C ASP A 222 3.01 12.04 10.30
N LEU A 223 2.44 12.33 11.48
CA LEU A 223 1.74 11.35 12.30
C LEU A 223 0.41 10.99 11.65
N LEU A 224 0.21 9.72 11.31
CA LEU A 224 -1.03 9.23 10.74
C LEU A 224 -1.89 8.62 11.86
N GLY A 225 -2.95 9.29 12.25
CA GLY A 225 -3.80 8.91 13.37
C GLY A 225 -3.28 9.41 14.72
N ASN A 226 -3.40 8.58 15.76
CA ASN A 226 -2.95 8.87 17.11
C ASN A 226 -1.71 8.08 17.49
N VAL A 227 -1.00 8.56 18.50
CA VAL A 227 0.12 7.81 19.09
C VAL A 227 -0.41 6.52 19.73
N ASP A 228 0.30 5.40 19.51
CA ASP A 228 -0.02 4.07 20.06
C ASP A 228 -1.34 3.44 19.54
N ASP A 229 -1.89 3.91 18.40
CA ASP A 229 -3.22 3.53 17.89
C ASP A 229 -3.18 2.69 16.60
N ALA A 230 -2.00 2.36 16.07
CA ALA A 230 -1.89 1.66 14.80
C ALA A 230 -2.23 0.15 14.89
N SER A 231 -2.18 -0.44 16.06
CA SER A 231 -2.34 -1.89 16.26
C SER A 231 -3.70 -2.43 15.83
N ASP A 232 -4.76 -1.66 16.01
CA ASP A 232 -6.13 -2.10 15.69
C ASP A 232 -6.50 -1.83 14.23
N SER A 233 -5.93 -0.79 13.65
CA SER A 233 -6.26 -0.33 12.29
C SER A 233 -5.43 -1.00 11.19
N ILE A 234 -4.17 -1.34 11.45
CA ILE A 234 -3.30 -1.96 10.45
C ILE A 234 -3.72 -3.40 10.10
N PRO A 235 -4.13 -4.28 11.03
CA PRO A 235 -4.66 -5.59 10.66
C PRO A 235 -5.81 -5.52 9.68
N VAL A 236 -6.65 -4.49 9.75
CA VAL A 236 -7.77 -4.28 8.81
C VAL A 236 -7.25 -4.16 7.38
N SER A 237 -6.13 -3.46 7.14
CA SER A 237 -5.51 -3.32 5.82
C SER A 237 -5.06 -4.67 5.22
N TYR A 238 -4.72 -5.65 6.06
CA TYR A 238 -4.32 -6.99 5.63
C TYR A 238 -5.46 -8.00 5.64
N THR A 239 -6.39 -7.92 6.61
CA THR A 239 -7.49 -8.89 6.75
C THR A 239 -8.56 -8.74 5.68
N HIS A 240 -8.73 -7.56 5.11
CA HIS A 240 -9.61 -7.38 3.95
C HIS A 240 -9.19 -8.19 2.72
N LEU A 241 -7.96 -8.71 2.71
CA LEU A 241 -7.43 -9.53 1.63
C LEU A 241 -7.58 -11.03 1.86
N THR A 242 -7.78 -11.45 3.09
CA THR A 242 -8.08 -12.84 3.42
C THR A 242 -9.60 -12.97 3.54
N LEU A 243 -10.21 -13.62 2.54
CA LEU A 243 -11.59 -14.09 2.70
C LEU A 243 -11.66 -14.88 4.01
N PRO A 244 -12.67 -14.64 4.86
CA PRO A 244 -12.84 -15.45 6.06
C PRO A 244 -13.00 -16.91 5.62
N THR A 245 -12.01 -17.72 5.93
CA THR A 245 -12.06 -19.18 5.80
C THR A 245 -12.72 -19.79 7.03
N SER A 246 -13.54 -19.04 7.74
CA SER A 246 -14.33 -19.55 8.82
C SER A 246 -15.47 -20.39 8.26
N ASN A 247 -15.25 -21.69 8.24
CA ASN A 247 -16.33 -22.63 8.47
C ASN A 247 -16.71 -22.55 9.95
N ASP A 248 -17.72 -21.76 10.26
CA ASP A 248 -18.54 -21.90 11.44
C ASP A 248 -20.00 -21.74 11.04
#